data_072817c2aaf75be2430bc00f3409aa7d
#
_entry.id   072817c2aaf75be2430bc00f3409aa7d
#
_cell.length_a   1.000
_cell.length_b   1.000
_cell.length_c   1.000
_cell.angle_alpha   90.00
_cell.angle_beta   90.00
_cell.angle_gamma   90.00
#
_symmetry.space_group_name_H-M   'P 1'
#
loop_
_entity.id
_entity.type
_entity.pdbx_description
1 polymer ?
#
loop_
_entity_poly.entity_id
_entity_poly.type
_entity_poly.pdbx_seq_one_letter_code
_entity_poly.pdbx_strand_id
1 'polypeptide(L)'
;MNIKTSNKAGFTLVEIMIVVAIIGLLAAIAIPNFVRARQTSQTNACLNNLRQIDGAKQQWALENGATAATVVTTANVTPYLGRGSAGSIANVCCPLTSPQTAFGGYTAGIGNVGTAPTCGNFNATSHNAILQ
;
A
#
# COMPACT_ATOMS: atom_id res chain seq x y z
N MET A 1 -0.03 46.18 51.42
CA MET A 1 0.33 45.13 50.46
C MET A 1 -0.88 44.90 49.57
N ASN A 2 -0.88 45.46 48.33
CA ASN A 2 -2.03 45.41 47.42
C ASN A 2 -1.85 44.20 46.50
N ILE A 3 -2.66 43.18 46.68
CA ILE A 3 -2.70 42.01 45.84
C ILE A 3 -3.57 42.36 44.61
N LYS A 4 -2.92 42.61 43.46
CA LYS A 4 -3.62 42.76 42.18
C LYS A 4 -4.16 41.36 41.80
N THR A 5 -5.48 41.19 41.91
CA THR A 5 -6.20 40.05 41.33
C THR A 5 -6.20 40.21 39.82
N SER A 6 -5.41 39.40 39.15
CA SER A 6 -5.42 39.25 37.68
C SER A 6 -6.74 38.59 37.28
N ASN A 7 -7.61 39.35 36.58
CA ASN A 7 -8.82 38.80 35.96
C ASN A 7 -8.39 37.80 34.86
N LYS A 8 -8.42 36.51 35.15
CA LYS A 8 -8.28 35.47 34.15
C LYS A 8 -9.59 35.38 33.39
N ALA A 9 -9.59 35.85 32.16
CA ALA A 9 -10.71 35.64 31.25
C ALA A 9 -10.84 34.13 30.99
N GLY A 10 -11.93 33.53 31.48
CA GLY A 10 -12.28 32.13 31.21
C GLY A 10 -13.01 32.02 29.87
N PHE A 11 -12.83 30.91 29.17
CA PHE A 11 -13.61 30.60 27.98
C PHE A 11 -15.09 30.44 28.29
N THR A 12 -15.95 30.93 27.41
CA THR A 12 -17.39 30.71 27.53
C THR A 12 -17.78 29.33 27.03
N LEU A 13 -18.82 28.77 27.63
CA LEU A 13 -19.38 27.47 27.21
C LEU A 13 -19.78 27.49 25.73
N VAL A 14 -20.32 28.62 25.26
CA VAL A 14 -20.75 28.81 23.87
C VAL A 14 -19.58 28.79 22.88
N GLU A 15 -18.44 29.39 23.24
CA GLU A 15 -17.24 29.36 22.39
C GLU A 15 -16.76 27.92 22.15
N ILE A 16 -16.73 27.12 23.18
CA ILE A 16 -16.33 25.70 23.07
C ILE A 16 -17.37 24.91 22.26
N MET A 17 -18.68 25.16 22.45
CA MET A 17 -19.72 24.47 21.70
C MET A 17 -19.64 24.76 20.19
N ILE A 18 -19.40 26.00 19.80
CA ILE A 18 -19.26 26.37 18.39
C ILE A 18 -18.03 25.69 17.76
N VAL A 19 -16.90 25.70 18.47
CA VAL A 19 -15.67 25.06 17.98
C VAL A 19 -15.84 23.56 17.76
N VAL A 20 -16.44 22.85 18.74
CA VAL A 20 -16.69 21.42 18.62
C VAL A 20 -17.68 21.12 17.48
N ALA A 21 -18.71 21.97 17.30
CA ALA A 21 -19.67 21.81 16.22
C ALA A 21 -19.00 21.94 14.83
N ILE A 22 -18.10 22.93 14.65
CA ILE A 22 -17.38 23.12 13.40
C ILE A 22 -16.41 21.96 13.14
N ILE A 23 -15.65 21.53 14.15
CA ILE A 23 -14.74 20.38 14.03
C ILE A 23 -15.51 19.11 13.66
N GLY A 24 -16.66 18.86 14.31
CA GLY A 24 -17.53 17.72 14.01
C GLY A 24 -18.03 17.72 12.58
N LEU A 25 -18.46 18.88 12.07
CA LEU A 25 -18.90 19.02 10.69
C LEU A 25 -17.78 18.75 9.68
N LEU A 26 -16.59 19.30 9.92
CA LEU A 26 -15.42 19.06 9.06
C LEU A 26 -14.98 17.62 9.10
N ALA A 27 -14.94 17.01 10.28
CA ALA A 27 -14.59 15.60 10.46
C ALA A 27 -15.57 14.66 9.75
N ALA A 28 -16.86 14.96 9.78
CA ALA A 28 -17.89 14.16 9.11
C ALA A 28 -17.66 14.04 7.59
N ILE A 29 -17.12 15.08 6.96
CA ILE A 29 -16.78 15.08 5.53
C ILE A 29 -15.38 14.49 5.27
N ALA A 30 -14.42 14.81 6.14
CA ALA A 30 -13.01 14.46 5.93
C ALA A 30 -12.72 12.97 6.14
N ILE A 31 -13.32 12.34 7.16
CA ILE A 31 -13.04 10.94 7.52
C ILE A 31 -13.38 9.96 6.37
N PRO A 32 -14.58 9.96 5.76
CA PRO A 32 -14.89 9.01 4.69
C PRO A 32 -14.02 9.24 3.45
N ASN A 33 -13.67 10.48 3.13
CA ASN A 33 -12.79 10.80 2.02
C ASN A 33 -11.36 10.32 2.26
N PHE A 34 -10.84 10.46 3.48
CA PHE A 34 -9.53 9.97 3.88
C PHE A 34 -9.42 8.44 3.78
N VAL A 35 -10.45 7.72 4.24
CA VAL A 35 -10.48 6.26 4.16
C VAL A 35 -10.43 5.79 2.70
N ARG A 36 -11.20 6.41 1.81
CA ARG A 36 -11.18 6.10 0.37
C ARG A 36 -9.82 6.40 -0.26
N ALA A 37 -9.24 7.57 0.04
CA ALA A 37 -7.92 7.96 -0.47
C ALA A 37 -6.83 6.98 -0.01
N ARG A 38 -6.88 6.54 1.24
CA ARG A 38 -5.97 5.51 1.78
C ARG A 38 -6.10 4.18 1.02
N GLN A 39 -7.32 3.70 0.78
CA GLN A 39 -7.56 2.47 0.02
C GLN A 39 -7.00 2.58 -1.40
N THR A 40 -7.27 3.69 -2.09
CA THR A 40 -6.74 3.94 -3.43
C THR A 40 -5.21 3.95 -3.44
N SER A 41 -4.58 4.59 -2.47
CA SER A 41 -3.12 4.62 -2.34
C SER A 41 -2.53 3.21 -2.13
N GLN A 42 -3.14 2.40 -1.28
CA GLN A 42 -2.72 1.01 -1.06
C GLN A 42 -2.89 0.15 -2.31
N THR A 43 -3.98 0.34 -3.05
CA THR A 43 -4.22 -0.32 -4.34
C THR A 43 -3.14 0.03 -5.35
N ASN A 44 -2.83 1.30 -5.51
CA ASN A 44 -1.78 1.75 -6.44
C ASN A 44 -0.39 1.24 -6.07
N ALA A 45 -0.08 1.17 -4.78
CA ALA A 45 1.17 0.57 -4.31
C ALA A 45 1.25 -0.93 -4.66
N CYS A 46 0.14 -1.67 -4.47
CA CYS A 46 0.07 -3.07 -4.86
C CYS A 46 0.28 -3.27 -6.36
N LEU A 47 -0.37 -2.46 -7.21
CA LEU A 47 -0.22 -2.50 -8.67
C LEU A 47 1.21 -2.21 -9.11
N ASN A 48 1.87 -1.22 -8.49
CA ASN A 48 3.26 -0.91 -8.78
C ASN A 48 4.19 -2.08 -8.42
N ASN A 49 3.94 -2.75 -7.31
CA ASN A 49 4.68 -3.95 -6.92
C ASN A 49 4.48 -5.09 -7.92
N LEU A 50 3.25 -5.33 -8.37
CA LEU A 50 2.95 -6.36 -9.38
C LEU A 50 3.68 -6.08 -10.69
N ARG A 51 3.71 -4.83 -11.17
CA ARG A 51 4.47 -4.44 -12.38
C ARG A 51 5.97 -4.67 -12.22
N GLN A 52 6.53 -4.39 -11.04
CA GLN A 52 7.94 -4.66 -10.75
C GLN A 52 8.24 -6.17 -10.75
N ILE A 53 7.36 -6.98 -10.16
CA ILE A 53 7.49 -8.44 -10.18
C ILE A 53 7.41 -8.97 -11.62
N ASP A 54 6.48 -8.44 -12.42
CA ASP A 54 6.35 -8.85 -13.83
C ASP A 54 7.59 -8.48 -14.65
N GLY A 55 8.10 -7.26 -14.50
CA GLY A 55 9.35 -6.84 -15.13
C GLY A 55 10.55 -7.71 -14.75
N ALA A 56 10.71 -8.02 -13.46
CA ALA A 56 11.75 -8.91 -12.96
C ALA A 56 11.62 -10.32 -13.53
N LYS A 57 10.39 -10.82 -13.67
CA LYS A 57 10.08 -12.11 -14.25
C LYS A 57 10.46 -12.20 -15.73
N GLN A 58 10.14 -11.17 -16.51
CA GLN A 58 10.51 -11.09 -17.93
C GLN A 58 12.02 -11.00 -18.10
N GLN A 59 12.71 -10.24 -17.27
CA GLN A 59 14.17 -10.13 -17.32
C GLN A 59 14.84 -11.47 -16.99
N TRP A 60 14.40 -12.15 -15.93
CA TRP A 60 14.88 -13.49 -15.60
C TRP A 60 14.65 -14.47 -16.74
N ALA A 61 13.48 -14.42 -17.38
CA ALA A 61 13.14 -15.29 -18.50
C ALA A 61 14.06 -15.10 -19.70
N LEU A 62 14.39 -13.85 -20.04
CA LEU A 62 15.31 -13.53 -21.13
C LEU A 62 16.72 -14.06 -20.86
N GLU A 63 17.23 -13.91 -19.65
CA GLU A 63 18.59 -14.35 -19.28
C GLU A 63 18.70 -15.87 -19.20
N ASN A 64 17.63 -16.56 -18.84
CA ASN A 64 17.63 -18.03 -18.70
C ASN A 64 17.01 -18.77 -19.89
N GLY A 65 16.62 -18.07 -20.96
CA GLY A 65 15.97 -18.68 -22.11
C GLY A 65 14.65 -19.38 -21.77
N ALA A 66 13.94 -18.91 -20.72
CA ALA A 66 12.73 -19.55 -20.23
C ALA A 66 11.53 -19.30 -21.17
N THR A 67 10.69 -20.33 -21.34
CA THR A 67 9.47 -20.22 -22.15
C THR A 67 8.30 -19.65 -21.33
N ALA A 68 7.24 -19.25 -22.00
CA ALA A 68 6.03 -18.71 -21.37
C ALA A 68 5.39 -19.68 -20.35
N ALA A 69 5.56 -20.97 -20.51
CA ALA A 69 5.05 -22.01 -19.61
C ALA A 69 5.96 -22.28 -18.39
N THR A 70 7.17 -21.70 -18.34
CA THR A 70 8.12 -21.93 -17.26
C THR A 70 7.62 -21.33 -15.96
N VAL A 71 7.52 -22.14 -14.92
CA VAL A 71 7.13 -21.70 -13.56
C VAL A 71 8.23 -20.85 -12.94
N VAL A 72 7.90 -19.69 -12.43
CA VAL A 72 8.82 -18.77 -11.80
C VAL A 72 8.61 -18.76 -10.28
N THR A 73 9.69 -18.89 -9.54
CA THR A 73 9.67 -18.83 -8.07
C THR A 73 10.10 -17.47 -7.56
N THR A 74 9.84 -17.19 -6.30
CA THR A 74 10.30 -15.95 -5.64
C THR A 74 11.82 -15.80 -5.70
N ALA A 75 12.56 -16.92 -5.55
CA ALA A 75 14.02 -16.92 -5.63
C ALA A 75 14.55 -16.47 -7.00
N ASN A 76 13.84 -16.80 -8.08
CA ASN A 76 14.20 -16.44 -9.44
C ASN A 76 14.10 -14.92 -9.69
N VAL A 77 13.08 -14.26 -9.16
CA VAL A 77 12.82 -12.84 -9.38
C VAL A 77 13.54 -11.93 -8.39
N THR A 78 13.94 -12.46 -7.24
CA THR A 78 14.64 -11.70 -6.19
C THR A 78 15.80 -10.85 -6.68
N PRO A 79 16.77 -11.39 -7.45
CA PRO A 79 17.93 -10.62 -7.91
C PRO A 79 17.57 -9.45 -8.82
N TYR A 80 16.44 -9.54 -9.52
CA TYR A 80 16.01 -8.56 -10.54
C TYR A 80 15.12 -7.45 -9.98
N LEU A 81 14.69 -7.54 -8.73
CA LEU A 81 13.84 -6.52 -8.11
C LEU A 81 14.60 -5.26 -7.65
N GLY A 82 15.92 -5.22 -7.84
CA GLY A 82 16.78 -4.03 -7.87
C GLY A 82 16.77 -3.14 -6.63
N ARG A 83 16.35 -3.65 -5.47
CA ARG A 83 16.27 -2.87 -4.23
C ARG A 83 17.24 -3.38 -3.18
N GLY A 84 18.42 -2.73 -3.10
CA GLY A 84 19.46 -3.01 -2.12
C GLY A 84 20.56 -3.92 -2.64
N SER A 85 21.67 -4.02 -1.91
CA SER A 85 22.91 -4.71 -2.29
C SER A 85 22.80 -6.22 -2.48
N ALA A 86 21.61 -6.79 -2.30
CA ALA A 86 21.32 -8.21 -2.46
C ALA A 86 19.92 -8.47 -3.08
N GLY A 87 19.35 -7.50 -3.82
CA GLY A 87 17.98 -7.66 -4.33
C GLY A 87 16.97 -7.80 -3.18
N SER A 88 17.04 -6.94 -2.17
CA SER A 88 16.20 -7.07 -0.99
C SER A 88 14.72 -6.86 -1.33
N ILE A 89 13.98 -7.94 -1.32
CA ILE A 89 12.54 -7.99 -1.52
C ILE A 89 11.76 -7.62 -0.24
N ALA A 90 12.45 -7.30 0.83
CA ALA A 90 11.82 -7.01 2.12
C ALA A 90 10.70 -5.97 2.04
N ASN A 91 10.70 -5.16 0.96
CA ASN A 91 9.72 -4.10 0.73
C ASN A 91 8.71 -4.39 -0.39
N VAL A 92 8.78 -5.55 -1.06
CA VAL A 92 7.81 -5.95 -2.08
C VAL A 92 6.76 -6.85 -1.42
N CYS A 93 5.89 -6.22 -0.65
CA CYS A 93 4.74 -6.89 -0.05
C CYS A 93 3.45 -6.14 -0.38
N CYS A 94 2.33 -6.85 -0.35
CA CYS A 94 1.04 -6.21 -0.47
C CYS A 94 0.79 -5.35 0.79
N PRO A 95 0.47 -4.05 0.66
CA PRO A 95 0.22 -3.17 1.81
C PRO A 95 -0.93 -3.62 2.72
N LEU A 96 -1.71 -4.58 2.27
CA LEU A 96 -2.88 -5.13 2.97
C LEU A 96 -2.61 -6.47 3.64
N THR A 97 -1.40 -7.02 3.48
CA THR A 97 -0.98 -8.26 4.15
C THR A 97 -0.51 -7.97 5.57
N SER A 98 -0.96 -8.76 6.53
CA SER A 98 -0.47 -8.71 7.90
C SER A 98 -0.12 -10.14 8.37
N PRO A 99 1.11 -10.39 8.85
CA PRO A 99 2.28 -9.50 8.89
C PRO A 99 2.85 -9.21 7.49
N GLN A 100 3.49 -8.05 7.32
CA GLN A 100 4.17 -7.70 6.08
C GLN A 100 5.47 -8.49 5.96
N THR A 101 5.41 -9.61 5.27
CA THR A 101 6.57 -10.45 4.94
C THR A 101 6.98 -10.23 3.49
N ALA A 102 8.24 -10.49 3.17
CA ALA A 102 8.71 -10.43 1.79
C ALA A 102 7.83 -11.29 0.87
N PHE A 103 7.39 -10.73 -0.25
CA PHE A 103 6.37 -11.29 -1.14
C PHE A 103 5.01 -11.60 -0.47
N GLY A 104 4.74 -11.09 0.73
CA GLY A 104 3.46 -11.29 1.37
C GLY A 104 2.30 -10.88 0.45
N GLY A 105 1.41 -11.82 0.17
CA GLY A 105 0.29 -11.65 -0.76
C GLY A 105 0.59 -11.94 -2.24
N TYR A 106 1.87 -12.10 -2.65
CA TYR A 106 2.23 -12.35 -4.06
C TYR A 106 2.80 -13.76 -4.33
N THR A 107 3.21 -14.50 -3.30
CA THR A 107 3.90 -15.79 -3.45
C THR A 107 3.17 -16.79 -4.32
N ALA A 108 1.86 -16.90 -4.15
CA ALA A 108 1.00 -17.77 -4.97
C ALA A 108 0.67 -17.16 -6.34
N GLY A 109 0.93 -15.86 -6.51
CA GLY A 109 0.53 -15.09 -7.68
C GLY A 109 1.66 -14.78 -8.66
N ILE A 110 2.90 -15.28 -8.46
CA ILE A 110 4.00 -15.06 -9.43
C ILE A 110 3.74 -15.82 -10.73
N GLY A 111 3.27 -17.07 -10.65
CA GLY A 111 2.84 -17.85 -11.80
C GLY A 111 3.96 -18.17 -12.81
N ASN A 112 3.56 -18.43 -14.05
CA ASN A 112 4.47 -18.70 -15.16
C ASN A 112 4.97 -17.40 -15.81
N VAL A 113 6.01 -17.47 -16.63
CA VAL A 113 6.53 -16.32 -17.39
C VAL A 113 5.44 -15.63 -18.19
N GLY A 114 4.60 -16.37 -18.88
CA GLY A 114 3.52 -15.83 -19.74
C GLY A 114 2.25 -15.40 -19.02
N THR A 115 2.19 -15.51 -17.68
CA THR A 115 1.00 -15.12 -16.91
C THR A 115 1.29 -13.87 -16.05
N ALA A 116 0.38 -12.90 -16.04
CA ALA A 116 0.54 -11.75 -15.17
C ALA A 116 0.54 -12.14 -13.69
N PRO A 117 1.41 -11.56 -12.86
CA PRO A 117 1.41 -11.82 -11.42
C PRO A 117 0.13 -11.28 -10.78
N THR A 118 -0.34 -11.97 -9.75
CA THR A 118 -1.58 -11.64 -9.05
C THR A 118 -1.35 -11.43 -7.56
N CYS A 119 -2.25 -10.68 -6.93
CA CYS A 119 -2.26 -10.52 -5.47
C CYS A 119 -3.31 -11.45 -4.85
N GLY A 120 -2.87 -12.40 -4.00
CA GLY A 120 -3.76 -13.38 -3.37
C GLY A 120 -4.68 -12.81 -2.28
N ASN A 121 -4.39 -11.60 -1.78
CA ASN A 121 -5.16 -10.98 -0.68
C ASN A 121 -6.28 -10.04 -1.14
N PHE A 122 -6.50 -9.92 -2.44
CA PHE A 122 -7.53 -9.02 -2.97
C PHE A 122 -8.55 -9.77 -3.82
N ASN A 123 -9.81 -9.44 -3.57
CA ASN A 123 -10.89 -9.79 -4.47
C ASN A 123 -10.49 -9.42 -5.91
N ALA A 124 -10.48 -10.41 -6.78
CA ALA A 124 -9.94 -10.39 -8.14
C ALA A 124 -10.42 -9.23 -9.04
N THR A 125 -11.42 -8.49 -8.59
CA THR A 125 -12.08 -7.47 -9.40
C THR A 125 -11.37 -6.12 -9.44
N SER A 126 -10.54 -5.79 -8.46
CA SER A 126 -9.97 -4.44 -8.39
C SER A 126 -8.47 -4.32 -8.67
N HIS A 127 -7.69 -5.40 -8.57
CA HIS A 127 -6.24 -5.35 -8.75
C HIS A 127 -5.71 -6.11 -9.98
N ASN A 128 -6.38 -7.20 -10.37
CA ASN A 128 -5.90 -8.05 -11.48
C ASN A 128 -6.33 -7.56 -12.86
N ALA A 129 -7.29 -6.63 -12.93
CA ALA A 129 -7.85 -6.17 -14.20
C ALA A 129 -6.99 -5.14 -14.95
N ILE A 130 -5.91 -4.64 -14.34
CA ILE A 130 -5.11 -3.53 -14.91
C ILE A 130 -3.83 -4.01 -15.61
N LEU A 131 -3.48 -5.29 -15.49
CA LEU A 131 -2.31 -5.89 -16.15
C LEU A 131 -2.66 -6.72 -17.39
N GLN A 132 -3.95 -6.75 -17.77
CA GLN A 132 -4.42 -7.40 -19.01
C GLN A 132 -4.52 -6.41 -20.16
#